data_3da025c86c450730b0bc7d89161d2f15
#
_entry.id   3da025c86c450730b0bc7d89161d2f15
#
_cell.length_a   1.000
_cell.length_b   1.000
_cell.length_c   1.000
_cell.angle_alpha   90.00
_cell.angle_beta   90.00
_cell.angle_gamma   90.00
#
_symmetry.space_group_name_H-M   'P 1'
#
loop_
_entity.id
_entity.type
_entity.pdbx_description
1 polymer ?
#
loop_
_entity_poly.entity_id
_entity_poly.type
_entity_poly.pdbx_seq_one_letter_code
_entity_poly.pdbx_strand_id
1 'polypeptide(L)'
;MTRLAVVVGSVRPNRVGGSIAQWVVDQANEIEGVEAEIVDIASFNLPLFAEELPPRMAAPTAPAGAAFGEALKSFDGLIFVTPEYNFSIPGALKNAIDFLDPSAVANKGVGVVGYSYSVGIRAVSHLQQILQGMGATVVASNVFLSLNTDFAD
;
A
#
# COMPACT_ATOMS: atom_id res chain seq x y z
N MET A 1 -15.46 9.02 12.65
CA MET A 1 -15.39 8.47 11.28
C MET A 1 -13.99 7.92 11.11
N THR A 2 -13.87 6.66 10.73
CA THR A 2 -12.57 5.99 10.52
C THR A 2 -12.08 6.27 9.10
N ARG A 3 -10.91 6.86 8.96
CA ARG A 3 -10.32 7.19 7.64
C ARG A 3 -9.33 6.11 7.20
N LEU A 4 -9.53 5.55 6.01
CA LEU A 4 -8.68 4.51 5.44
C LEU A 4 -7.98 5.01 4.18
N ALA A 5 -6.66 4.78 4.11
CA ALA A 5 -5.93 4.94 2.85
C ALA A 5 -5.92 3.63 2.07
N VAL A 6 -6.34 3.66 0.81
CA VAL A 6 -6.18 2.55 -0.13
C VAL A 6 -4.96 2.86 -1.02
N VAL A 7 -3.85 2.20 -0.70
CA VAL A 7 -2.54 2.47 -1.30
C VAL A 7 -2.34 1.66 -2.57
N VAL A 8 -2.21 2.32 -3.72
CA VAL A 8 -1.94 1.66 -5.02
C VAL A 8 -0.45 1.40 -5.15
N GLY A 9 -0.05 0.12 -5.07
CA GLY A 9 1.36 -0.30 -5.01
C GLY A 9 2.08 -0.45 -6.34
N SER A 10 1.41 -0.27 -7.49
CA SER A 10 2.02 -0.37 -8.81
C SER A 10 2.11 1.00 -9.49
N VAL A 11 3.22 1.27 -10.16
CA VAL A 11 3.42 2.49 -10.97
C VAL A 11 3.47 2.20 -12.47
N ARG A 12 3.17 0.95 -12.90
CA ARG A 12 3.21 0.60 -14.32
C ARG A 12 2.15 1.38 -15.12
N PRO A 13 2.46 1.80 -16.35
CA PRO A 13 1.43 2.23 -17.30
C PRO A 13 0.37 1.13 -17.49
N ASN A 14 -0.89 1.49 -17.64
CA ASN A 14 -2.01 0.56 -17.86
C ASN A 14 -2.18 -0.51 -16.76
N ARG A 15 -1.75 -0.22 -15.51
CA ARG A 15 -1.96 -1.10 -14.36
C ARG A 15 -3.44 -1.25 -14.03
N VAL A 16 -3.87 -2.44 -13.65
CA VAL A 16 -5.23 -2.67 -13.15
C VAL A 16 -5.40 -2.31 -11.67
N GLY A 17 -4.28 -2.04 -10.97
CA GLY A 17 -4.30 -1.73 -9.53
C GLY A 17 -5.15 -0.52 -9.17
N GLY A 18 -5.28 0.46 -10.08
CA GLY A 18 -6.12 1.64 -9.86
C GLY A 18 -7.61 1.28 -9.81
N SER A 19 -8.10 0.42 -10.72
CA SER A 19 -9.50 -0.03 -10.70
C SER A 19 -9.80 -0.93 -9.50
N ILE A 20 -8.86 -1.77 -9.10
CA ILE A 20 -8.99 -2.58 -7.88
C ILE A 20 -9.07 -1.65 -6.65
N ALA A 21 -8.21 -0.65 -6.56
CA ALA A 21 -8.23 0.30 -5.46
C ALA A 21 -9.56 1.07 -5.39
N GLN A 22 -10.10 1.47 -6.55
CA GLN A 22 -11.42 2.12 -6.60
C GLN A 22 -12.51 1.20 -6.10
N TRP A 23 -12.53 -0.07 -6.52
CA TRP A 23 -13.46 -1.06 -6.00
C TRP A 23 -13.34 -1.22 -4.47
N VAL A 24 -12.11 -1.25 -3.94
CA VAL A 24 -11.90 -1.32 -2.48
C VAL A 24 -12.46 -0.08 -1.78
N VAL A 25 -12.23 1.11 -2.33
CA VAL A 25 -12.78 2.37 -1.79
C VAL A 25 -14.30 2.33 -1.80
N ASP A 26 -14.92 1.91 -2.91
CA ASP A 26 -16.37 1.84 -3.04
C ASP A 26 -16.97 0.90 -1.98
N GLN A 27 -16.39 -0.30 -1.80
CA GLN A 27 -16.83 -1.25 -0.79
C GLN A 27 -16.63 -0.73 0.65
N ALA A 28 -15.50 -0.07 0.93
CA ALA A 28 -15.22 0.47 2.26
C ALA A 28 -16.19 1.61 2.61
N ASN A 29 -16.54 2.45 1.65
CA ASN A 29 -17.45 3.58 1.83
C ASN A 29 -18.93 3.17 2.00
N GLU A 30 -19.29 1.92 1.71
CA GLU A 30 -20.62 1.37 2.06
C GLU A 30 -20.76 1.07 3.56
N ILE A 31 -19.64 1.05 4.30
CA ILE A 31 -19.63 0.76 5.73
C ILE A 31 -19.88 2.06 6.51
N GLU A 32 -20.93 2.08 7.33
CA GLU A 32 -21.24 3.25 8.17
C GLU A 32 -20.06 3.64 9.08
N GLY A 33 -19.70 4.91 9.05
CA GLY A 33 -18.61 5.45 9.85
C GLY A 33 -17.21 5.26 9.27
N VAL A 34 -17.10 4.74 8.04
CA VAL A 34 -15.83 4.59 7.30
C VAL A 34 -15.77 5.57 6.15
N GLU A 35 -14.59 6.15 5.93
CA GLU A 35 -14.23 6.98 4.78
C GLU A 35 -12.91 6.48 4.21
N ALA A 36 -12.92 6.00 2.98
CA ALA A 36 -11.73 5.49 2.29
C ALA A 36 -11.36 6.38 1.12
N GLU A 37 -10.05 6.59 0.95
CA GLU A 37 -9.48 7.40 -0.13
C GLU A 37 -8.31 6.67 -0.78
N ILE A 38 -8.10 6.88 -2.09
CA ILE A 38 -6.94 6.35 -2.82
C ILE A 38 -5.70 7.17 -2.52
N VAL A 39 -4.61 6.49 -2.17
CA VAL A 39 -3.26 7.04 -2.12
C VAL A 39 -2.42 6.31 -3.17
N ASP A 40 -2.22 6.94 -4.32
CA ASP A 40 -1.49 6.36 -5.44
C ASP A 40 0.00 6.72 -5.35
N ILE A 41 0.88 5.72 -5.16
CA ILE A 41 2.33 5.98 -5.07
C ILE A 41 2.90 6.60 -6.34
N ALA A 42 2.29 6.36 -7.51
CA ALA A 42 2.73 6.96 -8.76
C ALA A 42 2.60 8.50 -8.77
N SER A 43 1.63 9.06 -8.04
CA SER A 43 1.40 10.51 -8.00
C SER A 43 2.50 11.28 -7.28
N PHE A 44 3.29 10.61 -6.44
CA PHE A 44 4.37 11.24 -5.67
C PHE A 44 5.69 11.36 -6.45
N ASN A 45 5.86 10.61 -7.55
CA ASN A 45 7.11 10.58 -8.31
C ASN A 45 8.34 10.35 -7.42
N LEU A 46 8.28 9.35 -6.56
CA LEU A 46 9.33 9.05 -5.59
C LEU A 46 10.66 8.74 -6.30
N PRO A 47 11.77 9.38 -5.93
CA PRO A 47 13.09 8.95 -6.39
C PRO A 47 13.43 7.58 -5.78
N LEU A 48 14.49 6.94 -6.25
CA LEU A 48 15.06 5.81 -5.51
C LEU A 48 15.52 6.26 -4.14
N PHE A 49 15.20 5.49 -3.12
CA PHE A 49 15.61 5.77 -1.75
C PHE A 49 17.14 5.77 -1.65
N ALA A 50 17.70 6.91 -1.29
CA ALA A 50 19.13 7.13 -1.15
C ALA A 50 19.42 8.16 -0.04
N GLU A 51 18.61 8.15 1.01
CA GLU A 51 18.80 9.02 2.16
C GLU A 51 20.01 8.57 2.98
N GLU A 52 20.76 9.51 3.55
CA GLU A 52 21.92 9.22 4.39
C GLU A 52 21.52 8.50 5.69
N LEU A 53 20.37 8.87 6.25
CA LEU A 53 19.83 8.28 7.46
C LEU A 53 18.47 7.62 7.18
N PRO A 54 18.15 6.53 7.89
CA PRO A 54 16.82 5.93 7.76
C PRO A 54 15.74 6.86 8.34
N PRO A 55 14.48 6.81 7.83
CA PRO A 55 13.39 7.69 8.27
C PRO A 55 13.08 7.66 9.76
N ARG A 56 13.45 6.59 10.46
CA ARG A 56 13.35 6.49 11.92
C ARG A 56 14.26 7.47 12.64
N MET A 57 15.39 7.86 12.03
CA MET A 57 16.41 8.72 12.63
C MET A 57 16.33 10.17 12.16
N ALA A 58 15.89 10.38 10.93
CA ALA A 58 15.69 11.71 10.34
C ALA A 58 14.60 11.67 9.28
N ALA A 59 13.82 12.75 9.17
CA ALA A 59 12.85 12.87 8.08
C ALA A 59 13.56 12.79 6.72
N PRO A 60 12.93 12.17 5.70
CA PRO A 60 13.50 12.15 4.36
C PRO A 60 13.80 13.55 3.82
N THR A 61 14.95 13.71 3.19
CA THR A 61 15.33 14.97 2.53
C THR A 61 14.65 15.13 1.18
N ALA A 62 14.28 14.01 0.53
CA ALA A 62 13.47 14.01 -0.68
C ALA A 62 12.05 14.49 -0.38
N PRO A 63 11.59 15.65 -0.93
CA PRO A 63 10.27 16.20 -0.59
C PRO A 63 9.11 15.24 -0.90
N ALA A 64 9.22 14.45 -1.98
CA ALA A 64 8.22 13.46 -2.36
C ALA A 64 8.10 12.34 -1.30
N GLY A 65 9.23 11.87 -0.75
CA GLY A 65 9.26 10.86 0.31
C GLY A 65 8.63 11.37 1.60
N ALA A 66 8.97 12.59 2.00
CA ALA A 66 8.36 13.25 3.16
C ALA A 66 6.84 13.41 2.98
N ALA A 67 6.40 13.89 1.81
CA ALA A 67 4.98 14.08 1.49
C ALA A 67 4.19 12.76 1.52
N PHE A 68 4.77 11.67 1.00
CA PHE A 68 4.15 10.35 1.05
C PHE A 68 3.97 9.85 2.50
N GLY A 69 5.00 9.99 3.33
CA GLY A 69 4.93 9.61 4.75
C GLY A 69 3.87 10.40 5.51
N GLU A 70 3.80 11.71 5.32
CA GLU A 70 2.80 12.57 5.96
C GLU A 70 1.37 12.24 5.48
N ALA A 71 1.20 11.93 4.19
CA ALA A 71 -0.09 11.52 3.67
C ALA A 71 -0.61 10.28 4.42
N LEU A 72 0.22 9.24 4.60
CA LEU A 72 -0.20 8.02 5.30
C LEU A 72 -0.45 8.22 6.80
N LYS A 73 0.25 9.15 7.44
CA LYS A 73 0.04 9.45 8.87
C LYS A 73 -1.37 9.97 9.16
N SER A 74 -2.00 10.62 8.19
CA SER A 74 -3.32 11.23 8.35
C SER A 74 -4.49 10.23 8.43
N PHE A 75 -4.25 8.94 8.16
CA PHE A 75 -5.26 7.89 8.14
C PHE A 75 -5.20 7.01 9.39
N ASP A 76 -6.34 6.46 9.80
CA ASP A 76 -6.46 5.57 10.94
C ASP A 76 -6.06 4.12 10.60
N GLY A 77 -6.25 3.71 9.35
CA GLY A 77 -5.88 2.39 8.85
C GLY A 77 -5.47 2.44 7.38
N LEU A 78 -4.86 1.36 6.89
CA LEU A 78 -4.33 1.30 5.54
C LEU A 78 -4.76 -0.01 4.85
N ILE A 79 -5.04 0.06 3.55
CA ILE A 79 -5.26 -1.10 2.70
C ILE A 79 -4.29 -1.00 1.54
N PHE A 80 -3.36 -1.94 1.41
CA PHE A 80 -2.43 -1.97 0.30
C PHE A 80 -2.96 -2.84 -0.83
N VAL A 81 -2.99 -2.31 -2.04
CA VAL A 81 -3.35 -3.02 -3.27
C VAL A 81 -2.06 -3.30 -4.05
N THR A 82 -1.65 -4.55 -4.11
CA THR A 82 -0.35 -4.93 -4.69
C THR A 82 -0.45 -6.04 -5.74
N PRO A 83 0.16 -5.86 -6.92
CA PRO A 83 0.45 -6.98 -7.80
C PRO A 83 1.59 -7.84 -7.26
N GLU A 84 1.79 -9.00 -7.87
CA GLU A 84 2.98 -9.80 -7.66
C GLU A 84 3.91 -9.66 -8.89
N TYR A 85 5.09 -9.08 -8.68
CA TYR A 85 6.13 -8.95 -9.69
C TYR A 85 7.33 -9.82 -9.29
N ASN A 86 7.68 -10.79 -10.15
CA ASN A 86 8.80 -11.70 -9.89
C ASN A 86 8.75 -12.29 -8.48
N PHE A 87 7.58 -12.84 -8.10
CA PHE A 87 7.36 -13.54 -6.82
C PHE A 87 7.38 -12.65 -5.55
N SER A 88 7.29 -11.34 -5.69
CA SER A 88 7.29 -10.39 -4.56
C SER A 88 6.45 -9.15 -4.87
N ILE A 89 6.54 -8.15 -3.99
CA ILE A 89 5.94 -6.83 -4.20
C ILE A 89 6.70 -6.06 -5.29
N PRO A 90 6.04 -5.08 -5.94
CA PRO A 90 6.73 -4.16 -6.84
C PRO A 90 7.90 -3.45 -6.18
N GLY A 91 9.01 -3.29 -6.91
CA GLY A 91 10.14 -2.48 -6.43
C GLY A 91 9.75 -1.05 -6.07
N ALA A 92 8.81 -0.45 -6.83
CA ALA A 92 8.29 0.88 -6.53
C ALA A 92 7.55 0.93 -5.19
N LEU A 93 6.79 -0.12 -4.83
CA LEU A 93 6.12 -0.20 -3.53
C LEU A 93 7.14 -0.36 -2.40
N LYS A 94 8.13 -1.23 -2.56
CA LYS A 94 9.20 -1.36 -1.55
C LYS A 94 9.96 -0.05 -1.38
N ASN A 95 10.29 0.63 -2.48
CA ASN A 95 10.93 1.93 -2.46
C ASN A 95 10.09 2.99 -1.71
N ALA A 96 8.78 3.01 -1.94
CA ALA A 96 7.87 3.91 -1.23
C ALA A 96 7.87 3.63 0.29
N ILE A 97 7.83 2.35 0.67
CA ILE A 97 7.88 1.93 2.08
C ILE A 97 9.20 2.34 2.73
N ASP A 98 10.31 2.32 2.01
CA ASP A 98 11.62 2.71 2.55
C ASP A 98 11.70 4.21 2.93
N PHE A 99 10.84 5.06 2.37
CA PHE A 99 10.68 6.46 2.78
C PHE A 99 9.84 6.66 4.05
N LEU A 100 9.18 5.61 4.56
CA LEU A 100 8.28 5.75 5.69
C LEU A 100 9.02 5.68 7.03
N ASP A 101 8.82 6.69 7.86
CA ASP A 101 9.00 6.52 9.30
C ASP A 101 8.00 5.46 9.80
N PRO A 102 8.41 4.53 10.68
CA PRO A 102 7.50 3.50 11.19
C PRO A 102 6.19 4.05 11.78
N SER A 103 6.19 5.27 12.32
CA SER A 103 4.97 5.89 12.85
C SER A 103 3.86 6.10 11.81
N ALA A 104 4.19 6.07 10.52
CA ALA A 104 3.19 6.15 9.45
C ALA A 104 2.28 4.90 9.41
N VAL A 105 2.75 3.76 9.89
CA VAL A 105 2.04 2.47 9.85
C VAL A 105 1.90 1.81 11.23
N ALA A 106 2.75 2.14 12.20
CA ALA A 106 2.74 1.53 13.52
C ALA A 106 1.41 1.76 14.24
N ASN A 107 0.93 0.73 14.91
CA ASN A 107 -0.35 0.70 15.64
C ASN A 107 -1.60 0.92 14.77
N LYS A 108 -1.46 0.89 13.43
CA LYS A 108 -2.61 0.94 12.52
C LYS A 108 -3.02 -0.47 12.10
N GLY A 109 -4.31 -0.66 11.89
CA GLY A 109 -4.85 -1.83 11.21
C GLY A 109 -4.47 -1.77 9.72
N VAL A 110 -3.90 -2.85 9.20
CA VAL A 110 -3.47 -2.90 7.80
C VAL A 110 -4.00 -4.14 7.12
N GLY A 111 -4.78 -3.95 6.03
CA GLY A 111 -5.22 -5.00 5.12
C GLY A 111 -4.38 -5.03 3.84
N VAL A 112 -4.40 -6.18 3.15
CA VAL A 112 -3.71 -6.32 1.86
C VAL A 112 -4.65 -6.96 0.84
N VAL A 113 -4.70 -6.38 -0.35
CA VAL A 113 -5.35 -6.93 -1.55
C VAL A 113 -4.25 -7.28 -2.54
N GLY A 114 -4.04 -8.58 -2.75
CA GLY A 114 -3.08 -9.08 -3.73
C GLY A 114 -3.77 -9.46 -5.03
N TYR A 115 -3.11 -9.23 -6.17
CA TYR A 115 -3.63 -9.64 -7.47
C TYR A 115 -2.50 -10.07 -8.41
N SER A 116 -2.71 -11.15 -9.12
CA SER A 116 -1.84 -11.66 -10.18
C SER A 116 -2.48 -12.88 -10.84
N TYR A 117 -1.80 -13.51 -11.79
CA TYR A 117 -2.19 -14.83 -12.30
C TYR A 117 -2.09 -15.94 -11.24
N SER A 118 -1.28 -15.75 -10.20
CA SER A 118 -1.15 -16.60 -9.02
C SER A 118 -1.74 -15.95 -7.76
N VAL A 119 -2.74 -15.12 -7.92
CA VAL A 119 -3.51 -14.38 -6.89
C VAL A 119 -2.67 -13.46 -5.99
N GLY A 120 -1.39 -13.26 -6.27
CA GLY A 120 -0.52 -12.35 -5.50
C GLY A 120 -0.11 -12.86 -4.12
N ILE A 121 -0.21 -14.15 -3.85
CA ILE A 121 -0.02 -14.72 -2.50
C ILE A 121 1.37 -14.45 -1.91
N ARG A 122 2.43 -14.48 -2.76
CA ARG A 122 3.80 -14.22 -2.30
C ARG A 122 4.03 -12.74 -2.00
N ALA A 123 3.51 -11.87 -2.87
CA ALA A 123 3.57 -10.43 -2.64
C ALA A 123 2.86 -10.05 -1.33
N VAL A 124 1.67 -10.59 -1.08
CA VAL A 124 0.93 -10.39 0.18
C VAL A 124 1.76 -10.85 1.36
N SER A 125 2.30 -12.08 1.31
CA SER A 125 3.10 -12.64 2.41
C SER A 125 4.34 -11.78 2.72
N HIS A 126 5.06 -11.34 1.69
CA HIS A 126 6.24 -10.48 1.88
C HIS A 126 5.86 -9.10 2.44
N LEU A 127 4.78 -8.51 1.92
CA LEU A 127 4.31 -7.21 2.40
C LEU A 127 3.86 -7.26 3.87
N GLN A 128 3.17 -8.33 4.27
CA GLN A 128 2.78 -8.53 5.67
C GLN A 128 4.00 -8.56 6.60
N GLN A 129 5.05 -9.29 6.23
CA GLN A 129 6.28 -9.36 7.03
C GLN A 129 6.94 -7.98 7.17
N ILE A 130 6.99 -7.20 6.10
CA ILE A 130 7.54 -5.84 6.11
C ILE A 130 6.74 -4.94 7.05
N LEU A 131 5.41 -4.91 6.89
CA LEU A 131 4.53 -4.04 7.67
C LEU A 131 4.49 -4.43 9.15
N GLN A 132 4.49 -5.73 9.45
CA GLN A 132 4.61 -6.22 10.84
C GLN A 132 5.94 -5.79 11.47
N GLY A 133 7.04 -5.88 10.72
CA GLY A 133 8.35 -5.39 11.16
C GLY A 133 8.38 -3.88 11.45
N MET A 134 7.50 -3.11 10.82
CA MET A 134 7.31 -1.68 11.07
C MET A 134 6.28 -1.38 12.18
N GLY A 135 5.72 -2.41 12.82
CA GLY A 135 4.78 -2.25 13.94
C GLY A 135 3.30 -2.11 13.55
N ALA A 136 2.94 -2.41 12.30
CA ALA A 136 1.55 -2.46 11.89
C ALA A 136 0.83 -3.70 12.45
N THR A 137 -0.46 -3.56 12.73
CA THR A 137 -1.35 -4.69 13.02
C THR A 137 -1.96 -5.19 11.71
N VAL A 138 -1.31 -6.16 11.09
CA VAL A 138 -1.81 -6.72 9.83
C VAL A 138 -2.98 -7.66 10.12
N VAL A 139 -4.13 -7.42 9.44
CA VAL A 139 -5.32 -8.25 9.62
C VAL A 139 -5.09 -9.66 9.06
N ALA A 140 -5.71 -10.66 9.69
CA ALA A 140 -5.51 -12.05 9.30
C ALA A 140 -6.14 -12.38 7.94
N SER A 141 -7.24 -11.73 7.58
CA SER A 141 -7.94 -11.96 6.32
C SER A 141 -7.43 -10.98 5.25
N ASN A 142 -7.01 -11.52 4.12
CA ASN A 142 -6.57 -10.74 2.96
C ASN A 142 -7.47 -11.06 1.77
N VAL A 143 -7.48 -10.19 0.78
CA VAL A 143 -8.18 -10.41 -0.49
C VAL A 143 -7.16 -10.85 -1.53
N PHE A 144 -7.48 -11.91 -2.27
CA PHE A 144 -6.65 -12.47 -3.32
C PHE A 144 -7.44 -12.52 -4.62
N LEU A 145 -6.99 -11.80 -5.64
CA LEU A 145 -7.68 -11.69 -6.93
C LEU A 145 -6.85 -12.34 -8.04
N SER A 146 -7.50 -13.21 -8.80
CA SER A 146 -6.91 -13.86 -9.97
C SER A 146 -7.17 -13.05 -11.22
N LEU A 147 -6.10 -12.70 -11.95
CA LEU A 147 -6.23 -12.08 -13.28
C LEU A 147 -6.84 -13.00 -14.33
N ASN A 148 -7.01 -14.32 -14.00
CA ASN A 148 -7.64 -15.27 -14.91
C ASN A 148 -9.16 -15.32 -14.75
N THR A 149 -9.70 -15.04 -13.55
CA THR A 149 -11.09 -15.39 -13.23
C THR A 149 -11.90 -14.25 -12.59
N ASP A 150 -11.25 -13.27 -11.99
CA ASP A 150 -11.95 -12.30 -11.15
C ASP A 150 -12.18 -10.93 -11.82
N PHE A 151 -11.81 -10.83 -13.10
CA PHE A 151 -12.02 -9.64 -13.91
C PHE A 151 -12.89 -9.98 -15.11
N ALA A 152 -13.89 -9.14 -15.39
CA ALA A 152 -14.67 -9.25 -16.62
C ALA A 152 -13.83 -8.79 -17.83
N ASP A 153 -14.03 -9.43 -18.97
CA ASP A 153 -13.45 -9.03 -20.26
C ASP A 153 -14.03 -7.69 -20.74
#